data_722457fcdde6a23ae405e6a62e9d7952
#
_entry.id   722457fcdde6a23ae405e6a62e9d7952
#
_cell.length_a   1.000
_cell.length_b   1.000
_cell.length_c   1.000
_cell.angle_alpha   90.00
_cell.angle_beta   90.00
_cell.angle_gamma   90.00
#
_symmetry.space_group_name_H-M   'P 1'
#
loop_
_entity.id
_entity.type
_entity.pdbx_description
1 polymer ?
#
loop_
_entity_poly.entity_id
_entity_poly.type
_entity_poly.pdbx_seq_one_letter_code
_entity_poly.pdbx_strand_id
1 'polypeptide(L)'
;TDLMVKGGLTYKFNGRHMINANISYGSEAPLPNEAYVSPRITDRTIDDMKSGRVLSADINYIFSTPHLAGRIGVFQTNFYDQMERSSYYDGIEGTFINHVLYGVNRIHRGIELGATYKLDDHWSFDLAGTVGEYYYSNNPDGIKNSENGKIVEREQVYMKDVYVGGVPQIAGTFGIRYFIKYWFLGANLNGFARNYIEAAPLRRLASSYTEVTPYNQYYDAFKQLTTQERFPAAYTLDLSIGKIFYLPGRQSINFNLSLNNVLNKKDICTGGYEQGRFDLDHPERFGGKYYYMQGINCFLNVSYRF
;
A
#
# COMPACT_ATOMS: atom_id res chain seq x y z
N THR A 1 -25.45 -0.26 10.55
CA THR A 1 -26.00 -0.54 9.20
C THR A 1 -24.98 -0.02 8.20
N ASP A 2 -24.45 -0.92 7.37
CA ASP A 2 -23.53 -0.52 6.33
C ASP A 2 -24.32 -0.06 5.11
N LEU A 3 -23.87 1.01 4.51
CA LEU A 3 -24.45 1.60 3.31
C LEU A 3 -23.38 1.68 2.23
N MET A 4 -23.70 1.23 1.02
CA MET A 4 -22.85 1.45 -0.14
C MET A 4 -23.69 2.00 -1.30
N VAL A 5 -23.24 3.13 -1.86
CA VAL A 5 -23.84 3.76 -3.03
C VAL A 5 -22.75 3.97 -4.07
N LYS A 6 -23.03 3.61 -5.32
CA LYS A 6 -22.13 3.80 -6.46
C LYS A 6 -22.88 4.41 -7.63
N GLY A 7 -22.21 5.30 -8.35
CA GLY A 7 -22.70 5.86 -9.60
C GLY A 7 -21.56 6.02 -10.59
N GLY A 8 -21.86 5.88 -11.86
CA GLY A 8 -20.88 6.07 -12.93
C GLY A 8 -21.52 6.58 -14.20
N LEU A 9 -20.76 7.36 -14.95
CA LEU A 9 -21.14 7.90 -16.24
C LEU A 9 -20.04 7.64 -17.26
N THR A 10 -20.42 7.15 -18.41
CA THR A 10 -19.49 7.00 -19.55
C THR A 10 -19.98 7.82 -20.73
N TYR A 11 -19.15 8.74 -21.20
CA TYR A 11 -19.39 9.49 -22.42
C TYR A 11 -18.44 9.01 -23.53
N LYS A 12 -19.02 8.57 -24.62
CA LYS A 12 -18.30 8.10 -25.83
C LYS A 12 -18.27 9.20 -26.86
N PHE A 13 -17.11 9.78 -27.12
CA PHE A 13 -16.93 10.75 -28.22
C PHE A 13 -17.11 10.06 -29.56
N ASN A 14 -16.57 8.84 -29.68
CA ASN A 14 -16.67 7.96 -30.84
C ASN A 14 -16.34 6.51 -30.41
N GLY A 15 -16.22 5.59 -31.35
CA GLY A 15 -15.88 4.18 -31.08
C GLY A 15 -14.48 3.94 -30.50
N ARG A 16 -13.62 4.95 -30.45
CA ARG A 16 -12.22 4.83 -30.03
C ARG A 16 -11.86 5.64 -28.77
N HIS A 17 -12.68 6.62 -28.43
CA HIS A 17 -12.38 7.57 -27.36
C HIS A 17 -13.58 7.75 -26.44
N MET A 18 -13.35 7.57 -25.15
CA MET A 18 -14.38 7.76 -24.14
C MET A 18 -13.81 8.34 -22.84
N ILE A 19 -14.67 9.01 -22.09
CA ILE A 19 -14.42 9.39 -20.72
C ILE A 19 -15.37 8.61 -19.82
N ASN A 20 -14.84 8.06 -18.76
CA ASN A 20 -15.59 7.40 -17.69
C ASN A 20 -15.34 8.14 -16.37
N ALA A 21 -16.41 8.47 -15.65
CA ALA A 21 -16.33 9.06 -14.32
C ALA A 21 -17.14 8.19 -13.36
N ASN A 22 -16.57 7.88 -12.21
CA ASN A 22 -17.20 7.10 -11.17
C ASN A 22 -17.14 7.85 -9.83
N ILE A 23 -18.15 7.62 -9.00
CA ILE A 23 -18.18 8.05 -7.61
C ILE A 23 -18.77 6.92 -6.77
N SER A 24 -18.21 6.68 -5.61
CA SER A 24 -18.73 5.72 -4.65
C SER A 24 -18.62 6.26 -3.23
N TYR A 25 -19.61 5.95 -2.42
CA TYR A 25 -19.61 6.17 -0.99
C TYR A 25 -19.96 4.86 -0.30
N GLY A 26 -19.21 4.51 0.73
CA GLY A 26 -19.46 3.33 1.54
C GLY A 26 -19.22 3.60 3.02
N SER A 27 -19.96 2.91 3.88
CA SER A 27 -19.68 2.83 5.31
C SER A 27 -19.46 1.38 5.72
N GLU A 28 -18.55 1.16 6.66
CA GLU A 28 -18.17 -0.14 7.16
C GLU A 28 -18.07 -0.11 8.68
N ALA A 29 -18.73 -1.06 9.33
CA ALA A 29 -18.61 -1.20 10.77
C ALA A 29 -17.18 -1.60 11.16
N PRO A 30 -16.65 -1.11 12.30
CA PRO A 30 -15.34 -1.51 12.78
C PRO A 30 -15.23 -3.03 12.95
N LEU A 31 -14.08 -3.57 12.61
CA LEU A 31 -13.83 -5.00 12.83
C LEU A 31 -13.83 -5.32 14.34
N PRO A 32 -14.26 -6.51 14.75
CA PRO A 32 -14.29 -6.87 16.17
C PRO A 32 -12.97 -6.69 16.91
N ASN A 33 -11.83 -6.97 16.22
CA ASN A 33 -10.50 -6.79 16.80
C ASN A 33 -10.08 -5.31 16.94
N GLU A 34 -10.77 -4.38 16.30
CA GLU A 34 -10.55 -2.93 16.40
C GLU A 34 -11.51 -2.28 17.37
N ALA A 35 -12.72 -2.83 17.47
CA ALA A 35 -13.79 -2.31 18.31
C ALA A 35 -13.54 -2.48 19.81
N TYR A 36 -12.77 -3.50 20.19
CA TYR A 36 -12.46 -3.75 21.60
C TYR A 36 -11.12 -3.17 22.00
N VAL A 37 -11.08 -2.56 23.18
CA VAL A 37 -9.85 -1.99 23.75
C VAL A 37 -8.78 -3.09 23.92
N SER A 38 -9.17 -4.26 24.40
CA SER A 38 -8.33 -5.45 24.47
C SER A 38 -9.16 -6.71 24.21
N PRO A 39 -9.28 -7.17 22.96
CA PRO A 39 -10.16 -8.28 22.58
C PRO A 39 -9.85 -9.62 23.26
N ARG A 40 -8.65 -9.76 23.82
CA ARG A 40 -8.23 -10.99 24.52
C ARG A 40 -8.68 -11.08 25.97
N ILE A 41 -8.98 -9.94 26.59
CA ILE A 41 -9.08 -9.86 28.06
C ILE A 41 -10.38 -9.19 28.50
N THR A 42 -10.92 -8.26 27.70
CA THR A 42 -12.10 -7.49 28.09
C THR A 42 -13.05 -7.33 26.90
N ASP A 43 -14.33 -7.30 27.19
CA ASP A 43 -15.42 -6.95 26.27
C ASP A 43 -15.68 -5.44 26.18
N ARG A 44 -14.84 -4.64 26.86
CA ARG A 44 -14.93 -3.18 26.81
C ARG A 44 -14.67 -2.67 25.41
N THR A 45 -15.64 -1.98 24.84
CA THR A 45 -15.53 -1.30 23.55
C THR A 45 -14.94 0.10 23.70
N ILE A 46 -14.50 0.66 22.58
CA ILE A 46 -14.08 2.07 22.50
C ILE A 46 -15.32 2.94 22.57
N ASP A 47 -15.30 3.94 23.47
CA ASP A 47 -16.38 4.92 23.54
C ASP A 47 -16.39 5.77 22.27
N ASP A 48 -17.57 6.23 21.81
CA ASP A 48 -17.76 7.04 20.61
C ASP A 48 -17.30 6.39 19.29
N MET A 49 -17.27 5.06 19.25
CA MET A 49 -16.92 4.29 18.06
C MET A 49 -17.88 4.62 16.90
N LYS A 50 -17.30 4.94 15.74
CA LYS A 50 -18.04 5.25 14.51
C LYS A 50 -17.74 4.21 13.45
N SER A 51 -18.69 4.00 12.54
CA SER A 51 -18.43 3.27 11.30
C SER A 51 -17.44 4.05 10.43
N GLY A 52 -16.45 3.35 9.91
CA GLY A 52 -15.54 3.88 8.91
C GLY A 52 -16.32 4.26 7.64
N ARG A 53 -15.90 5.31 6.95
CA ARG A 53 -16.52 5.77 5.71
C ARG A 53 -15.47 5.94 4.64
N VAL A 54 -15.85 5.63 3.40
CA VAL A 54 -14.98 5.77 2.23
C VAL A 54 -15.73 6.52 1.15
N LEU A 55 -15.18 7.64 0.70
CA LEU A 55 -15.63 8.39 -0.47
C LEU A 55 -14.55 8.30 -1.54
N SER A 56 -14.88 7.71 -2.67
CA SER A 56 -13.96 7.56 -3.80
C SER A 56 -14.55 8.15 -5.06
N ALA A 57 -13.73 8.87 -5.83
CA ALA A 57 -14.07 9.38 -7.15
C ALA A 57 -12.89 9.19 -8.10
N ASP A 58 -13.20 8.86 -9.35
CA ASP A 58 -12.21 8.78 -10.42
C ASP A 58 -12.78 9.27 -11.76
N ILE A 59 -11.88 9.81 -12.58
CA ILE A 59 -12.17 10.18 -13.97
C ILE A 59 -11.09 9.57 -14.84
N ASN A 60 -11.50 8.82 -15.86
CA ASN A 60 -10.62 8.13 -16.77
C ASN A 60 -10.89 8.53 -18.21
N TYR A 61 -9.86 8.90 -18.95
CA TYR A 61 -9.89 8.96 -20.40
C TYR A 61 -9.36 7.63 -20.95
N ILE A 62 -10.17 6.99 -21.79
CA ILE A 62 -9.89 5.68 -22.37
C ILE A 62 -9.81 5.85 -23.88
N PHE A 63 -8.78 5.31 -24.47
CA PHE A 63 -8.58 5.31 -25.92
C PHE A 63 -8.23 3.92 -26.43
N SER A 64 -8.75 3.59 -27.63
CA SER A 64 -8.53 2.30 -28.26
C SER A 64 -8.48 2.45 -29.78
N THR A 65 -7.27 2.38 -30.31
CA THR A 65 -7.00 2.34 -31.75
C THR A 65 -6.45 0.96 -32.15
N PRO A 66 -6.29 0.62 -33.42
CA PRO A 66 -5.74 -0.68 -33.82
C PRO A 66 -4.36 -0.99 -33.23
N HIS A 67 -3.52 0.03 -33.06
CA HIS A 67 -2.15 -0.13 -32.56
C HIS A 67 -1.93 0.33 -31.14
N LEU A 68 -2.76 1.25 -30.63
CA LEU A 68 -2.57 1.83 -29.29
C LEU A 68 -3.88 1.82 -28.53
N ALA A 69 -3.88 1.14 -27.39
CA ALA A 69 -4.99 1.15 -26.45
C ALA A 69 -4.49 1.51 -25.05
N GLY A 70 -5.27 2.27 -24.31
CA GLY A 70 -4.88 2.62 -22.95
C GLY A 70 -5.88 3.52 -22.23
N ARG A 71 -5.50 3.90 -21.01
CA ARG A 71 -6.24 4.85 -20.20
C ARG A 71 -5.30 5.75 -19.42
N ILE A 72 -5.74 6.97 -19.19
CA ILE A 72 -5.17 7.90 -18.22
C ILE A 72 -6.29 8.28 -17.27
N GLY A 73 -6.06 8.16 -15.98
CA GLY A 73 -7.06 8.46 -14.97
C GLY A 73 -6.49 9.33 -13.84
N VAL A 74 -7.37 10.09 -13.22
CA VAL A 74 -7.13 10.75 -11.96
C VAL A 74 -8.10 10.18 -10.93
N PHE A 75 -7.63 9.97 -9.70
CA PHE A 75 -8.46 9.43 -8.64
C PHE A 75 -8.22 10.15 -7.32
N GLN A 76 -9.24 10.14 -6.48
CA GLN A 76 -9.13 10.49 -5.07
C GLN A 76 -10.06 9.62 -4.25
N THR A 77 -9.51 9.05 -3.17
CA THR A 77 -10.25 8.30 -2.16
C THR A 77 -9.97 8.93 -0.80
N ASN A 78 -11.03 9.29 -0.10
CA ASN A 78 -10.98 9.79 1.27
C ASN A 78 -11.54 8.72 2.19
N PHE A 79 -10.74 8.34 3.17
CA PHE A 79 -11.13 7.45 4.26
C PHE A 79 -11.39 8.30 5.48
N TYR A 80 -12.51 8.08 6.15
CA TYR A 80 -12.93 8.81 7.34
C TYR A 80 -13.26 7.86 8.47
N ASP A 81 -12.97 8.29 9.70
CA ASP A 81 -13.31 7.59 10.93
C ASP A 81 -12.82 6.12 10.97
N GLN A 82 -11.67 5.85 10.32
CA GLN A 82 -11.06 4.52 10.36
C GLN A 82 -10.46 4.26 11.74
N MET A 83 -10.28 2.99 12.06
CA MET A 83 -9.63 2.54 13.28
C MET A 83 -8.38 1.75 12.94
N GLU A 84 -7.33 1.94 13.71
CA GLU A 84 -6.06 1.21 13.57
C GLU A 84 -5.59 0.74 14.95
N ARG A 85 -5.10 -0.48 15.03
CA ARG A 85 -4.63 -1.06 16.27
C ARG A 85 -3.19 -1.51 16.16
N SER A 86 -2.40 -1.17 17.15
CA SER A 86 -1.07 -1.71 17.39
C SER A 86 -0.94 -2.30 18.79
N SER A 87 -0.02 -3.25 18.97
CA SER A 87 0.24 -3.84 20.26
C SER A 87 1.74 -4.02 20.45
N TYR A 88 2.23 -3.81 21.64
CA TYR A 88 3.63 -4.05 22.00
C TYR A 88 3.74 -4.54 23.44
N TYR A 89 4.85 -5.22 23.74
CA TYR A 89 5.16 -5.60 25.12
C TYR A 89 5.96 -4.49 25.80
N ASP A 90 5.44 -3.98 26.91
CA ASP A 90 6.12 -3.01 27.74
C ASP A 90 6.93 -3.74 28.81
N GLY A 91 8.25 -3.66 28.71
CA GLY A 91 9.16 -4.34 29.64
C GLY A 91 9.23 -3.67 31.02
N ILE A 92 8.82 -2.41 31.17
CA ILE A 92 8.77 -1.68 32.44
C ILE A 92 7.52 -2.11 33.19
N GLU A 93 6.37 -2.07 32.49
CA GLU A 93 5.08 -2.43 33.10
C GLU A 93 4.87 -3.96 33.17
N GLY A 94 5.72 -4.74 32.50
CA GLY A 94 5.65 -6.20 32.47
C GLY A 94 4.39 -6.76 31.81
N THR A 95 3.76 -6.00 30.90
CA THR A 95 2.48 -6.35 30.28
C THR A 95 2.43 -5.94 28.82
N PHE A 96 1.46 -6.51 28.08
CA PHE A 96 1.15 -6.01 26.73
C PHE A 96 0.33 -4.72 26.81
N ILE A 97 0.70 -3.78 25.98
CA ILE A 97 -0.01 -2.53 25.74
C ILE A 97 -0.69 -2.61 24.38
N ASN A 98 -1.98 -2.34 24.37
CA ASN A 98 -2.75 -2.14 23.15
C ASN A 98 -2.96 -0.63 22.93
N HIS A 99 -2.66 -0.16 21.75
CA HIS A 99 -2.90 1.22 21.34
C HIS A 99 -3.85 1.22 20.15
N VAL A 100 -4.99 1.85 20.30
CA VAL A 100 -6.02 1.95 19.26
C VAL A 100 -6.17 3.40 18.87
N LEU A 101 -5.92 3.70 17.59
CA LEU A 101 -6.28 4.96 16.98
C LEU A 101 -7.73 4.89 16.51
N TYR A 102 -8.48 5.96 16.72
CA TYR A 102 -9.83 6.12 16.21
C TYR A 102 -10.05 7.51 15.62
N GLY A 103 -11.01 7.64 14.70
CA GLY A 103 -11.18 8.86 13.94
C GLY A 103 -10.03 9.10 12.95
N VAL A 104 -9.37 8.05 12.47
CA VAL A 104 -8.27 8.13 11.49
C VAL A 104 -8.83 8.51 10.14
N ASN A 105 -8.31 9.61 9.57
CA ASN A 105 -8.64 10.03 8.21
C ASN A 105 -7.40 9.92 7.32
N ARG A 106 -7.58 9.35 6.11
CA ARG A 106 -6.52 9.24 5.10
C ARG A 106 -7.01 9.74 3.75
N ILE A 107 -6.09 10.25 2.96
CA ILE A 107 -6.34 10.64 1.58
C ILE A 107 -5.40 9.86 0.69
N HIS A 108 -5.97 9.20 -0.30
CA HIS A 108 -5.25 8.56 -1.41
C HIS A 108 -5.68 9.28 -2.68
N ARG A 109 -4.76 9.93 -3.36
CA ARG A 109 -5.01 10.63 -4.62
C ARG A 109 -3.86 10.45 -5.59
N GLY A 110 -4.15 10.53 -6.88
CA GLY A 110 -3.08 10.38 -7.85
C GLY A 110 -3.54 10.33 -9.29
N ILE A 111 -2.57 10.02 -10.14
CA ILE A 111 -2.74 9.82 -11.58
C ILE A 111 -2.29 8.42 -11.90
N GLU A 112 -3.07 7.72 -12.70
CA GLU A 112 -2.76 6.39 -13.24
C GLU A 112 -2.67 6.44 -14.76
N LEU A 113 -1.74 5.68 -15.31
CA LEU A 113 -1.57 5.47 -16.73
C LEU A 113 -1.46 3.97 -17.00
N GLY A 114 -2.16 3.50 -18.03
CA GLY A 114 -1.97 2.17 -18.59
C GLY A 114 -2.09 2.24 -20.10
N ALA A 115 -1.13 1.69 -20.84
CA ALA A 115 -1.15 1.67 -22.29
C ALA A 115 -0.49 0.41 -22.84
N THR A 116 -1.04 -0.11 -23.93
CA THR A 116 -0.45 -1.17 -24.75
C THR A 116 -0.30 -0.64 -26.19
N TYR A 117 0.92 -0.71 -26.71
CA TYR A 117 1.22 -0.40 -28.09
C TYR A 117 1.60 -1.67 -28.85
N LYS A 118 0.85 -2.00 -29.90
CA LYS A 118 1.13 -3.09 -30.82
C LYS A 118 1.84 -2.53 -32.05
N LEU A 119 3.14 -2.81 -32.17
CA LEU A 119 3.92 -2.36 -33.32
C LEU A 119 3.51 -3.15 -34.58
N ASP A 120 3.43 -4.47 -34.44
CA ASP A 120 3.03 -5.43 -35.48
C ASP A 120 2.44 -6.71 -34.84
N ASP A 121 2.31 -7.78 -35.60
CA ASP A 121 1.82 -9.08 -35.11
C ASP A 121 2.78 -9.80 -34.16
N HIS A 122 4.02 -9.33 -34.05
CA HIS A 122 5.07 -9.95 -33.24
C HIS A 122 5.38 -9.14 -32.00
N TRP A 123 5.44 -7.81 -32.07
CA TRP A 123 5.90 -6.93 -31.00
C TRP A 123 4.75 -6.17 -30.36
N SER A 124 4.71 -6.22 -29.05
CA SER A 124 3.89 -5.30 -28.27
C SER A 124 4.64 -4.78 -27.04
N PHE A 125 4.30 -3.56 -26.66
CA PHE A 125 4.87 -2.83 -25.54
C PHE A 125 3.76 -2.45 -24.58
N ASP A 126 4.01 -2.65 -23.29
CA ASP A 126 3.09 -2.30 -22.23
C ASP A 126 3.73 -1.26 -21.33
N LEU A 127 2.97 -0.24 -20.95
CA LEU A 127 3.35 0.77 -19.99
C LEU A 127 2.23 0.90 -18.98
N ALA A 128 2.55 0.76 -17.68
CA ALA A 128 1.61 1.07 -16.63
C ALA A 128 2.34 1.82 -15.50
N GLY A 129 1.64 2.73 -14.83
CA GLY A 129 2.24 3.47 -13.74
C GLY A 129 1.23 4.30 -12.97
N THR A 130 1.62 4.64 -11.76
CA THR A 130 0.90 5.55 -10.87
C THR A 130 1.87 6.54 -10.23
N VAL A 131 1.39 7.76 -10.09
CA VAL A 131 2.00 8.79 -9.25
C VAL A 131 0.92 9.28 -8.31
N GLY A 132 1.10 9.02 -7.02
CA GLY A 132 0.10 9.34 -6.01
C GLY A 132 0.68 9.95 -4.75
N GLU A 133 -0.21 10.32 -3.86
CA GLU A 133 0.05 10.73 -2.50
C GLU A 133 -0.95 10.03 -1.58
N TYR A 134 -0.44 9.23 -0.64
CA TYR A 134 -1.20 8.45 0.32
C TYR A 134 -0.74 8.83 1.72
N TYR A 135 -1.57 9.56 2.46
CA TYR A 135 -1.16 10.15 3.73
C TYR A 135 -2.33 10.29 4.71
N TYR A 136 -1.99 10.44 5.98
CA TYR A 136 -2.93 10.77 7.04
C TYR A 136 -3.30 12.25 6.96
N SER A 137 -4.61 12.57 6.93
CA SER A 137 -5.09 13.95 6.74
C SER A 137 -5.46 14.66 8.03
N ASN A 138 -5.43 13.96 9.17
CA ASN A 138 -5.71 14.52 10.48
C ASN A 138 -4.79 13.95 11.56
N ASN A 139 -4.93 14.49 12.76
CA ASN A 139 -4.36 13.96 13.98
C ASN A 139 -5.47 13.18 14.70
N PRO A 140 -5.50 11.84 14.64
CA PRO A 140 -6.51 11.04 15.32
C PRO A 140 -6.31 11.01 16.82
N ASP A 141 -7.33 10.52 17.52
CA ASP A 141 -7.22 10.22 18.94
C ASP A 141 -6.73 8.77 19.14
N GLY A 142 -5.97 8.56 20.22
CA GLY A 142 -5.46 7.26 20.60
C GLY A 142 -5.87 6.86 22.01
N ILE A 143 -6.16 5.58 22.19
CA ILE A 143 -6.35 4.97 23.51
C ILE A 143 -5.22 3.95 23.74
N LYS A 144 -4.42 4.19 24.74
CA LYS A 144 -3.40 3.26 25.24
C LYS A 144 -3.99 2.47 26.40
N ASN A 145 -4.00 1.16 26.33
CA ASN A 145 -4.56 0.29 27.36
C ASN A 145 -3.65 -0.91 27.64
N SER A 146 -3.36 -1.12 28.90
CA SER A 146 -2.60 -2.30 29.33
C SER A 146 -3.51 -3.50 29.51
N GLU A 147 -3.01 -4.71 29.20
CA GLU A 147 -3.77 -5.94 29.39
C GLU A 147 -4.10 -6.23 30.86
N ASN A 148 -3.29 -5.73 31.81
CA ASN A 148 -3.60 -5.82 33.25
C ASN A 148 -4.63 -4.78 33.73
N GLY A 149 -5.12 -3.90 32.83
CA GLY A 149 -6.14 -2.89 33.14
C GLY A 149 -5.68 -1.70 33.98
N LYS A 150 -4.39 -1.59 34.27
CA LYS A 150 -3.83 -0.52 35.16
C LYS A 150 -3.60 0.79 34.39
N ILE A 151 -3.35 0.72 33.10
CA ILE A 151 -3.06 1.89 32.25
C ILE A 151 -4.24 2.06 31.28
N VAL A 152 -4.89 3.22 31.33
CA VAL A 152 -5.88 3.66 30.34
C VAL A 152 -5.63 5.15 30.12
N GLU A 153 -4.92 5.46 29.04
CA GLU A 153 -4.55 6.82 28.67
C GLU A 153 -5.19 7.17 27.32
N ARG A 154 -5.67 8.41 27.21
CA ARG A 154 -6.25 8.93 25.97
C ARG A 154 -5.52 10.21 25.62
N GLU A 155 -5.02 10.28 24.40
CA GLU A 155 -4.40 11.50 23.90
C GLU A 155 -4.44 11.56 22.36
N GLN A 156 -4.27 12.76 21.84
CA GLN A 156 -4.15 12.99 20.41
C GLN A 156 -2.80 12.49 19.88
N VAL A 157 -2.80 11.97 18.67
CA VAL A 157 -1.61 11.47 17.99
C VAL A 157 -1.32 12.30 16.74
N TYR A 158 -0.12 12.83 16.62
CA TYR A 158 0.27 13.71 15.51
C TYR A 158 0.66 12.91 14.27
N MET A 159 -0.37 12.48 13.52
CA MET A 159 -0.24 11.71 12.28
C MET A 159 -0.47 12.52 11.01
N LYS A 160 -0.98 13.76 11.13
CA LYS A 160 -1.24 14.59 9.95
C LYS A 160 0.01 14.74 9.09
N ASP A 161 -0.16 14.56 7.77
CA ASP A 161 0.89 14.63 6.74
C ASP A 161 1.95 13.50 6.80
N VAL A 162 1.77 12.50 7.69
CA VAL A 162 2.56 11.26 7.67
C VAL A 162 2.08 10.39 6.50
N TYR A 163 3.00 9.84 5.72
CA TYR A 163 2.66 8.96 4.60
C TYR A 163 2.24 7.57 5.06
N VAL A 164 1.32 6.95 4.33
CA VAL A 164 0.95 5.54 4.55
C VAL A 164 2.15 4.66 4.18
N GLY A 165 2.59 3.85 5.14
CA GLY A 165 3.74 2.98 4.98
C GLY A 165 3.47 1.75 4.12
N GLY A 166 4.53 1.18 3.55
CA GLY A 166 4.47 -0.07 2.78
C GLY A 166 3.80 0.05 1.39
N VAL A 167 3.39 1.25 0.99
CA VAL A 167 2.80 1.52 -0.33
C VAL A 167 3.63 2.58 -1.05
N PRO A 168 4.26 2.26 -2.19
CA PRO A 168 5.01 3.24 -2.95
C PRO A 168 4.09 4.32 -3.53
N GLN A 169 4.49 5.59 -3.40
CA GLN A 169 3.77 6.72 -3.97
C GLN A 169 3.96 6.84 -5.49
N ILE A 170 5.02 6.21 -6.01
CA ILE A 170 5.34 6.13 -7.43
C ILE A 170 5.64 4.67 -7.73
N ALA A 171 4.92 4.10 -8.67
CA ALA A 171 5.18 2.76 -9.18
C ALA A 171 4.92 2.70 -10.68
N GLY A 172 5.67 1.87 -11.40
CA GLY A 172 5.45 1.69 -12.82
C GLY A 172 6.15 0.46 -13.36
N THR A 173 5.67 0.02 -14.51
CA THR A 173 6.26 -1.08 -15.26
C THR A 173 6.30 -0.72 -16.76
N PHE A 174 7.39 -1.14 -17.40
CA PHE A 174 7.52 -1.13 -18.85
C PHE A 174 7.76 -2.56 -19.31
N GLY A 175 6.85 -3.08 -20.12
CA GLY A 175 6.87 -4.43 -20.65
C GLY A 175 7.16 -4.48 -22.15
N ILE A 176 7.91 -5.47 -22.58
CA ILE A 176 8.13 -5.82 -23.97
C ILE A 176 7.70 -7.27 -24.15
N ARG A 177 6.86 -7.53 -25.15
CA ARG A 177 6.43 -8.87 -25.52
C ARG A 177 6.74 -9.13 -26.98
N TYR A 178 7.29 -10.31 -27.25
CA TYR A 178 7.57 -10.79 -28.59
C TYR A 178 6.90 -12.15 -28.81
N PHE A 179 6.17 -12.25 -29.90
CA PHE A 179 5.46 -13.47 -30.28
C PHE A 179 5.90 -13.96 -31.66
N ILE A 180 6.33 -15.20 -31.78
CA ILE A 180 6.67 -15.82 -33.05
C ILE A 180 6.46 -17.33 -33.01
N LYS A 181 5.75 -17.89 -33.96
CA LYS A 181 5.58 -19.35 -34.16
C LYS A 181 5.25 -20.08 -32.83
N TYR A 182 4.25 -19.53 -32.10
CA TYR A 182 3.81 -20.04 -30.78
C TYR A 182 4.82 -19.89 -29.65
N TRP A 183 5.92 -19.17 -29.83
CA TRP A 183 6.78 -18.70 -28.77
C TRP A 183 6.26 -17.36 -28.23
N PHE A 184 6.29 -17.24 -26.92
CA PHE A 184 5.97 -16.01 -26.17
C PHE A 184 7.18 -15.61 -25.38
N LEU A 185 7.76 -14.49 -25.65
CA LEU A 185 8.88 -13.93 -24.89
C LEU A 185 8.42 -12.63 -24.25
N GLY A 186 8.78 -12.41 -23.01
CA GLY A 186 8.43 -11.19 -22.28
C GLY A 186 9.57 -10.72 -21.40
N ALA A 187 9.68 -9.41 -21.28
CA ALA A 187 10.55 -8.75 -20.31
C ALA A 187 9.78 -7.57 -19.70
N ASN A 188 9.80 -7.45 -18.36
CA ASN A 188 9.16 -6.35 -17.65
C ASN A 188 10.20 -5.70 -16.73
N LEU A 189 10.40 -4.39 -16.93
CA LEU A 189 11.15 -3.54 -16.03
C LEU A 189 10.15 -2.87 -15.07
N ASN A 190 10.23 -3.20 -13.78
CA ASN A 190 9.39 -2.64 -12.75
C ASN A 190 10.19 -1.65 -11.92
N GLY A 191 9.59 -0.52 -11.57
CA GLY A 191 10.22 0.50 -10.73
C GLY A 191 9.25 1.06 -9.71
N PHE A 192 9.77 1.42 -8.53
CA PHE A 192 8.99 2.08 -7.50
C PHE A 192 9.87 3.02 -6.66
N ALA A 193 9.24 4.06 -6.14
CA ALA A 193 9.89 5.10 -5.37
C ALA A 193 8.93 5.75 -4.37
N ARG A 194 9.49 6.55 -3.46
CA ARG A 194 8.73 7.22 -2.41
C ARG A 194 7.91 6.21 -1.59
N ASN A 195 8.52 5.09 -1.24
CA ASN A 195 7.99 4.15 -0.28
C ASN A 195 8.49 4.53 1.12
N TYR A 196 7.61 4.49 2.12
CA TYR A 196 7.89 4.94 3.47
C TYR A 196 7.71 3.80 4.47
N ILE A 197 8.44 3.87 5.57
CA ILE A 197 8.23 2.99 6.71
C ILE A 197 6.84 3.24 7.32
N GLU A 198 6.20 2.22 7.84
CA GLU A 198 4.97 2.39 8.62
C GLU A 198 5.29 3.10 9.94
N ALA A 199 4.64 4.25 10.14
CA ALA A 199 4.91 5.10 11.27
C ALA A 199 4.27 4.54 12.56
N ALA A 200 5.04 4.53 13.67
CA ALA A 200 4.50 4.15 14.96
C ALA A 200 3.75 5.32 15.63
N PRO A 201 2.43 5.19 15.87
CA PRO A 201 1.65 6.23 16.52
C PRO A 201 2.19 6.63 17.90
N LEU A 202 2.72 5.65 18.66
CA LEU A 202 3.26 5.85 20.01
C LEU A 202 4.49 6.76 20.07
N ARG A 203 5.18 7.00 18.95
CA ARG A 203 6.27 7.98 18.85
C ARG A 203 5.76 9.40 18.64
N ARG A 204 4.46 9.57 18.36
CA ARG A 204 3.84 10.82 17.92
C ARG A 204 2.70 11.28 18.84
N LEU A 205 2.79 10.90 20.12
CA LEU A 205 1.82 11.30 21.14
C LEU A 205 1.93 12.80 21.42
N ALA A 206 0.80 13.47 21.65
CA ALA A 206 0.77 14.92 21.90
C ALA A 206 1.60 15.30 23.14
N SER A 207 1.60 14.47 24.19
CA SER A 207 2.43 14.63 25.39
C SER A 207 3.91 14.73 25.02
N SER A 208 4.42 13.85 24.16
CA SER A 208 5.83 13.86 23.74
C SER A 208 6.23 15.15 23.05
N TYR A 209 5.36 15.75 22.22
CA TYR A 209 5.61 17.04 21.58
C TYR A 209 5.54 18.24 22.52
N THR A 210 4.81 18.11 23.63
CA THR A 210 4.75 19.16 24.65
C THR A 210 5.95 19.12 25.57
N GLU A 211 6.44 17.93 25.89
CA GLU A 211 7.58 17.72 26.79
C GLU A 211 8.93 17.96 26.12
N VAL A 212 9.07 17.67 24.83
CA VAL A 212 10.32 17.80 24.09
C VAL A 212 10.29 19.02 23.18
N THR A 213 10.70 20.17 23.73
CA THR A 213 10.80 21.46 23.01
C THR A 213 12.17 21.64 22.35
N PRO A 214 12.35 22.59 21.42
CA PRO A 214 13.65 22.89 20.78
C PRO A 214 14.80 23.22 21.74
N TYR A 215 14.51 23.56 23.00
CA TYR A 215 15.50 23.84 24.04
C TYR A 215 15.82 22.64 24.92
N ASN A 216 15.16 21.50 24.69
CA ASN A 216 15.36 20.27 25.43
C ASN A 216 16.54 19.50 24.84
N GLN A 217 17.38 18.90 25.69
CA GLN A 217 18.52 18.08 25.25
C GLN A 217 18.13 16.89 24.37
N TYR A 218 16.88 16.43 24.44
CA TYR A 218 16.35 15.30 23.66
C TYR A 218 15.72 15.72 22.32
N TYR A 219 15.72 17.00 21.97
CA TYR A 219 15.00 17.47 20.77
C TYR A 219 15.48 16.81 19.48
N ASP A 220 16.79 16.70 19.28
CA ASP A 220 17.33 16.08 18.07
C ASP A 220 17.03 14.59 17.98
N ALA A 221 17.13 13.87 19.11
CA ALA A 221 16.78 12.47 19.22
C ALA A 221 15.28 12.24 18.92
N PHE A 222 14.42 13.08 19.50
CA PHE A 222 12.98 13.03 19.28
C PHE A 222 12.64 13.32 17.81
N LYS A 223 13.23 14.34 17.21
CA LYS A 223 13.06 14.67 15.80
C LYS A 223 13.50 13.52 14.90
N GLN A 224 14.64 12.88 15.19
CA GLN A 224 15.09 11.70 14.47
C GLN A 224 14.06 10.56 14.57
N LEU A 225 13.53 10.28 15.76
CA LEU A 225 12.58 9.19 16.03
C LEU A 225 11.20 9.43 15.40
N THR A 226 10.80 10.68 15.20
CA THR A 226 9.49 11.06 14.62
C THR A 226 9.54 11.39 13.12
N THR A 227 10.74 11.57 12.56
CA THR A 227 10.89 11.74 11.11
C THR A 227 10.70 10.40 10.41
N GLN A 228 9.67 10.32 9.57
CA GLN A 228 9.35 9.09 8.84
C GLN A 228 10.43 8.75 7.81
N GLU A 229 10.98 7.55 7.89
CA GLU A 229 11.99 7.07 6.96
C GLU A 229 11.39 6.82 5.57
N ARG A 230 12.10 7.28 4.55
CA ARG A 230 11.81 7.02 3.15
C ARG A 230 12.84 6.06 2.57
N PHE A 231 12.36 4.96 1.97
CA PHE A 231 13.23 3.98 1.34
C PHE A 231 13.76 4.47 -0.01
N PRO A 232 14.96 4.02 -0.41
CA PRO A 232 15.53 4.28 -1.73
C PRO A 232 14.60 3.82 -2.86
N ALA A 233 14.66 4.51 -3.99
CA ALA A 233 14.01 4.03 -5.21
C ALA A 233 14.65 2.73 -5.68
N ALA A 234 13.82 1.82 -6.21
CA ALA A 234 14.29 0.50 -6.62
C ALA A 234 13.63 0.05 -7.93
N TYR A 235 14.26 -0.93 -8.58
CA TYR A 235 13.74 -1.55 -9.79
C TYR A 235 14.09 -3.03 -9.83
N THR A 236 13.25 -3.81 -10.53
CA THR A 236 13.45 -5.23 -10.83
C THR A 236 13.25 -5.48 -12.31
N LEU A 237 13.85 -6.55 -12.80
CA LEU A 237 13.65 -7.06 -14.17
C LEU A 237 13.08 -8.48 -14.07
N ASP A 238 11.95 -8.70 -14.75
CA ASP A 238 11.31 -9.98 -14.86
C ASP A 238 11.36 -10.46 -16.32
N LEU A 239 11.59 -11.74 -16.52
CA LEU A 239 11.62 -12.38 -17.83
C LEU A 239 10.60 -13.50 -17.89
N SER A 240 10.01 -13.69 -19.06
CA SER A 240 9.12 -14.82 -19.30
C SER A 240 9.37 -15.44 -20.68
N ILE A 241 9.23 -16.77 -20.72
CA ILE A 241 9.27 -17.52 -21.98
C ILE A 241 8.18 -18.58 -21.96
N GLY A 242 7.47 -18.71 -23.04
CA GLY A 242 6.44 -19.72 -23.22
C GLY A 242 6.45 -20.30 -24.63
N LYS A 243 5.92 -21.51 -24.74
CA LYS A 243 5.78 -22.22 -26.01
C LYS A 243 4.54 -23.09 -26.00
N ILE A 244 3.75 -23.01 -27.08
CA ILE A 244 2.65 -23.96 -27.33
C ILE A 244 3.11 -24.95 -28.39
N PHE A 245 2.94 -26.24 -28.09
CA PHE A 245 3.10 -27.36 -29.00
C PHE A 245 1.72 -27.91 -29.36
N TYR A 246 1.37 -27.88 -30.61
CA TYR A 246 0.16 -28.54 -31.10
C TYR A 246 0.47 -29.98 -31.49
N LEU A 247 -0.37 -30.89 -31.03
CA LEU A 247 -0.28 -32.33 -31.25
C LEU A 247 -1.44 -32.80 -32.12
N PRO A 248 -1.36 -33.98 -32.77
CA PRO A 248 -2.49 -34.56 -33.49
C PRO A 248 -3.72 -34.72 -32.59
N GLY A 249 -4.94 -34.67 -33.18
CA GLY A 249 -6.18 -34.86 -32.42
C GLY A 249 -6.66 -33.66 -31.62
N ARG A 250 -6.26 -32.42 -32.04
CA ARG A 250 -6.62 -31.14 -31.38
C ARG A 250 -6.01 -30.97 -29.97
N GLN A 251 -5.00 -31.76 -29.64
CA GLN A 251 -4.29 -31.69 -28.37
C GLN A 251 -3.22 -30.60 -28.39
N SER A 252 -2.88 -30.07 -27.23
CA SER A 252 -1.77 -29.12 -27.09
C SER A 252 -1.09 -29.20 -25.74
N ILE A 253 0.22 -28.93 -25.74
CA ILE A 253 1.02 -28.77 -24.52
C ILE A 253 1.50 -27.31 -24.51
N ASN A 254 1.29 -26.63 -23.39
CA ASN A 254 1.74 -25.27 -23.18
C ASN A 254 2.75 -25.25 -22.02
N PHE A 255 3.94 -24.69 -22.28
CA PHE A 255 4.98 -24.44 -21.29
C PHE A 255 5.10 -22.94 -21.08
N ASN A 256 5.09 -22.49 -19.83
CA ASN A 256 5.38 -21.11 -19.43
C ASN A 256 6.35 -21.10 -18.27
N LEU A 257 7.51 -20.48 -18.47
CA LEU A 257 8.50 -20.22 -17.45
C LEU A 257 8.53 -18.71 -17.19
N SER A 258 8.35 -18.31 -15.95
CA SER A 258 8.52 -16.95 -15.47
C SER A 258 9.69 -16.88 -14.50
N LEU A 259 10.56 -15.91 -14.70
CA LEU A 259 11.70 -15.60 -13.84
C LEU A 259 11.50 -14.19 -13.30
N ASN A 260 11.27 -14.05 -12.01
CA ASN A 260 11.08 -12.75 -11.37
C ASN A 260 12.38 -12.30 -10.71
N ASN A 261 12.63 -11.00 -10.73
CA ASN A 261 13.82 -10.37 -10.17
C ASN A 261 15.11 -11.04 -10.65
N VAL A 262 15.28 -11.17 -11.98
CA VAL A 262 16.45 -11.83 -12.58
C VAL A 262 17.78 -11.14 -12.26
N LEU A 263 17.72 -9.87 -11.80
CA LEU A 263 18.88 -9.14 -11.29
C LEU A 263 19.27 -9.58 -9.87
N ASN A 264 18.49 -10.47 -9.25
CA ASN A 264 18.71 -11.04 -7.93
C ASN A 264 18.92 -9.99 -6.82
N LYS A 265 18.20 -8.86 -6.91
CA LYS A 265 18.29 -7.79 -5.91
C LYS A 265 17.55 -8.21 -4.63
N LYS A 266 18.30 -8.39 -3.54
CA LYS A 266 17.78 -8.76 -2.21
C LYS A 266 17.81 -7.62 -1.21
N ASP A 267 18.42 -6.51 -1.58
CA ASP A 267 18.61 -5.30 -0.79
C ASP A 267 17.44 -4.30 -0.92
N ILE A 268 16.44 -4.63 -1.75
CA ILE A 268 15.28 -3.78 -1.95
C ILE A 268 14.36 -3.88 -0.73
N CYS A 269 14.24 -2.79 0.02
CA CYS A 269 13.29 -2.67 1.11
C CYS A 269 11.88 -2.42 0.55
N THR A 270 10.97 -3.38 0.76
CA THR A 270 9.58 -3.32 0.28
C THR A 270 8.62 -2.72 1.29
N GLY A 271 9.02 -2.63 2.55
CA GLY A 271 8.23 -2.10 3.64
C GLY A 271 8.93 -2.31 4.98
N GLY A 272 8.25 -2.00 6.04
CA GLY A 272 8.72 -2.11 7.39
C GLY A 272 7.89 -1.25 8.32
N TYR A 273 8.18 -1.30 9.60
CA TYR A 273 7.49 -0.52 10.60
C TYR A 273 8.45 0.04 11.65
N GLU A 274 8.15 1.22 12.16
CA GLU A 274 8.78 1.76 13.35
C GLU A 274 8.32 0.95 14.58
N GLN A 275 9.24 0.66 15.51
CA GLN A 275 8.84 0.05 16.77
C GLN A 275 8.10 1.08 17.63
N GLY A 276 7.04 0.67 18.35
CA GLY A 276 6.31 1.54 19.28
C GLY A 276 7.15 1.97 20.49
N ARG A 277 8.18 1.20 20.84
CA ARG A 277 9.15 1.56 21.90
C ARG A 277 10.21 2.51 21.33
N PHE A 278 10.67 3.42 22.15
CA PHE A 278 11.79 4.31 21.84
C PHE A 278 12.56 4.70 23.10
N ASP A 279 13.77 5.19 22.94
CA ASP A 279 14.67 5.63 23.98
C ASP A 279 15.32 6.93 23.50
N LEU A 280 15.11 8.01 24.23
CA LEU A 280 15.62 9.34 23.83
C LEU A 280 17.12 9.50 24.12
N ASP A 281 17.67 8.76 25.09
CA ASP A 281 19.10 8.71 25.34
C ASP A 281 19.84 7.86 24.31
N HIS A 282 19.16 6.85 23.75
CA HIS A 282 19.68 5.89 22.77
C HIS A 282 18.69 5.66 21.61
N PRO A 283 18.52 6.64 20.70
CA PRO A 283 17.53 6.57 19.61
C PRO A 283 17.69 5.35 18.69
N GLU A 284 18.92 4.83 18.56
CA GLU A 284 19.24 3.66 17.74
C GLU A 284 18.76 2.33 18.34
N ARG A 285 18.47 2.27 19.65
CA ARG A 285 18.17 1.04 20.38
C ARG A 285 16.95 0.30 19.86
N PHE A 286 15.93 1.03 19.41
CA PHE A 286 14.69 0.49 18.88
C PHE A 286 14.49 0.93 17.42
N GLY A 287 15.46 0.64 16.56
CA GLY A 287 15.41 0.93 15.13
C GLY A 287 14.21 0.27 14.44
N GLY A 288 13.87 0.73 13.25
CA GLY A 288 12.82 0.15 12.40
C GLY A 288 13.04 -1.33 12.13
N LYS A 289 11.97 -2.03 11.78
CA LYS A 289 12.00 -3.40 11.26
C LYS A 289 11.68 -3.35 9.78
N TYR A 290 12.43 -4.07 8.97
CA TYR A 290 12.38 -3.96 7.51
C TYR A 290 12.01 -5.28 6.86
N TYR A 291 11.24 -5.20 5.78
CA TYR A 291 10.92 -6.32 4.91
C TYR A 291 11.66 -6.14 3.59
N TYR A 292 12.35 -7.16 3.18
CA TYR A 292 13.14 -7.14 1.95
C TYR A 292 12.53 -8.02 0.88
N MET A 293 12.75 -7.64 -0.36
CA MET A 293 12.34 -8.43 -1.51
C MET A 293 13.12 -9.74 -1.57
N GLN A 294 12.43 -10.78 -1.97
CA GLN A 294 13.09 -12.04 -2.29
C GLN A 294 13.96 -11.87 -3.53
N GLY A 295 15.08 -12.61 -3.57
CA GLY A 295 15.93 -12.69 -4.75
C GLY A 295 15.21 -13.30 -5.95
N ILE A 296 16.00 -13.73 -6.94
CA ILE A 296 15.46 -14.41 -8.12
C ILE A 296 14.59 -15.61 -7.70
N ASN A 297 13.42 -15.69 -8.31
CA ASN A 297 12.53 -16.84 -8.18
C ASN A 297 11.99 -17.22 -9.56
N CYS A 298 11.57 -18.47 -9.68
CA CYS A 298 11.03 -18.98 -10.93
C CYS A 298 9.71 -19.71 -10.69
N PHE A 299 8.87 -19.65 -11.70
CA PHE A 299 7.61 -20.39 -11.75
C PHE A 299 7.48 -21.05 -13.12
N LEU A 300 7.35 -22.38 -13.14
CA LEU A 300 7.10 -23.17 -14.33
C LEU A 300 5.67 -23.69 -14.31
N ASN A 301 4.91 -23.37 -15.34
CA ASN A 301 3.58 -23.93 -15.59
C ASN A 301 3.64 -24.81 -16.85
N VAL A 302 3.13 -26.03 -16.73
CA VAL A 302 2.94 -26.95 -17.85
C VAL A 302 1.48 -27.36 -17.87
N SER A 303 0.79 -27.09 -18.98
CA SER A 303 -0.59 -27.50 -19.15
C SER A 303 -0.76 -28.36 -20.41
N TYR A 304 -1.57 -29.40 -20.27
CA TYR A 304 -1.95 -30.28 -21.38
C TYR A 304 -3.45 -30.17 -21.60
N ARG A 305 -3.83 -29.94 -22.84
CA ARG A 305 -5.21 -29.88 -23.29
C ARG A 305 -5.46 -31.06 -24.24
N PHE A 306 -6.45 -31.84 -23.96
CA PHE A 306 -6.93 -33.00 -24.75
C PHE A 306 -8.32 -32.79 -25.29
#